data_459b573de59a4f6ad6da459f79d7ff95
#
_entry.id   459b573de59a4f6ad6da459f79d7ff95
#
_cell.length_a   1.000
_cell.length_b   1.000
_cell.length_c   1.000
_cell.angle_alpha   90.00
_cell.angle_beta   90.00
_cell.angle_gamma   90.00
#
_symmetry.space_group_name_H-M   'P 1'
#
loop_
_entity.id
_entity.type
_entity.pdbx_description
1 polymer ?
#
loop_
_entity_poly.entity_id
_entity_poly.type
_entity_poly.pdbx_seq_one_letter_code
_entity_poly.pdbx_strand_id
1 'polypeptide(L)'
;FTITYDGTEDDQICVDAYNQVLKMVKPYDALVKNSLVDTYADDLARDINNILILVIGVIIIVLAFTSKSFAEVIVFLLVFGAAALLNMGTNFFFGTISFISNSVCVILQLALAIDYAIILSHRFAEEKARGLAPKEALTEALSKAIPEIFGSSLTTISGLLALCCMTLKLGQDMGLVLAKSIVCSMLIVFLLMPSIILLFTKAIDKTSHRDFVPKITFFSKGVLKLKHIIPFIFVALVGVGAYFSMNLSYSYAQSAISTSKPTESMIASSQIKEIFGSKNQFVILVPAGDYQEEKQVVEYLKEENLVSDITCISNVEITSNNITYSL
;
A
#
# COMPACT_ATOMS: atom_id res chain seq x y z
N PHE A 1 -12.06 -31.20 12.53
CA PHE A 1 -12.88 -30.49 13.54
C PHE A 1 -13.05 -29.04 13.09
N THR A 2 -14.26 -28.51 13.21
CA THR A 2 -14.58 -27.09 13.01
C THR A 2 -14.87 -26.51 14.39
N ILE A 3 -14.21 -25.40 14.72
CA ILE A 3 -14.42 -24.67 15.98
C ILE A 3 -15.00 -23.31 15.61
N THR A 4 -16.13 -22.96 16.21
CA THR A 4 -16.81 -21.70 15.99
C THR A 4 -16.68 -20.86 17.27
N TYR A 5 -16.33 -19.59 17.13
CA TYR A 5 -16.25 -18.62 18.22
C TYR A 5 -17.43 -17.66 18.15
N ASP A 6 -17.91 -17.26 19.32
CA ASP A 6 -18.97 -16.26 19.46
C ASP A 6 -18.31 -14.89 19.65
N GLY A 7 -18.07 -14.19 18.55
CA GLY A 7 -17.42 -12.88 18.50
C GLY A 7 -17.00 -12.48 17.10
N THR A 8 -16.52 -11.25 16.95
CA THR A 8 -15.99 -10.74 15.68
C THR A 8 -14.53 -11.15 15.49
N GLU A 9 -14.05 -11.10 14.24
CA GLU A 9 -12.69 -11.49 13.86
C GLU A 9 -11.60 -10.71 14.63
N ASP A 10 -11.90 -9.46 15.03
CA ASP A 10 -10.96 -8.56 15.73
C ASP A 10 -11.05 -8.65 17.26
N ASP A 11 -11.95 -9.45 17.80
CA ASP A 11 -12.12 -9.56 19.26
C ASP A 11 -10.93 -10.26 19.91
N GLN A 12 -10.31 -9.62 20.91
CA GLN A 12 -9.16 -10.16 21.63
C GLN A 12 -9.45 -11.53 22.26
N ILE A 13 -10.70 -11.78 22.67
CA ILE A 13 -11.13 -13.05 23.23
C ILE A 13 -11.01 -14.18 22.20
N CYS A 14 -11.39 -13.93 20.95
CA CYS A 14 -11.27 -14.89 19.86
C CYS A 14 -9.79 -15.17 19.52
N VAL A 15 -8.96 -14.14 19.52
CA VAL A 15 -7.51 -14.25 19.30
C VAL A 15 -6.85 -15.09 20.41
N ASP A 16 -7.20 -14.84 21.66
CA ASP A 16 -6.66 -15.59 22.80
C ASP A 16 -7.11 -17.05 22.80
N ALA A 17 -8.38 -17.32 22.46
CA ALA A 17 -8.90 -18.67 22.31
C ALA A 17 -8.19 -19.44 21.19
N TYR A 18 -7.99 -18.80 20.03
CA TYR A 18 -7.22 -19.38 18.94
C TYR A 18 -5.79 -19.73 19.35
N ASN A 19 -5.09 -18.82 20.03
CA ASN A 19 -3.74 -19.06 20.52
C ASN A 19 -3.68 -20.23 21.54
N GLN A 20 -4.72 -20.42 22.35
CA GLN A 20 -4.84 -21.58 23.24
C GLN A 20 -5.00 -22.88 22.43
N VAL A 21 -5.87 -22.88 21.42
CA VAL A 21 -6.06 -24.03 20.52
C VAL A 21 -4.75 -24.40 19.84
N LEU A 22 -4.02 -23.42 19.29
CA LEU A 22 -2.71 -23.65 18.68
C LEU A 22 -1.73 -24.33 19.64
N LYS A 23 -1.67 -23.87 20.90
CA LYS A 23 -0.81 -24.49 21.93
C LYS A 23 -1.21 -25.93 22.23
N MET A 24 -2.51 -26.23 22.24
CA MET A 24 -3.02 -27.58 22.51
C MET A 24 -2.73 -28.55 21.36
N VAL A 25 -2.84 -28.10 20.12
CA VAL A 25 -2.66 -28.98 18.94
C VAL A 25 -1.20 -29.10 18.46
N LYS A 26 -0.33 -28.18 18.88
CA LYS A 26 1.09 -28.18 18.51
C LYS A 26 1.81 -29.53 18.74
N PRO A 27 1.55 -30.30 19.82
CA PRO A 27 2.19 -31.62 20.03
C PRO A 27 1.73 -32.70 19.04
N TYR A 28 0.63 -32.46 18.33
CA TYR A 28 -0.01 -33.45 17.43
C TYR A 28 0.29 -33.24 15.95
N ASP A 29 1.20 -32.31 15.63
CA ASP A 29 1.53 -31.94 14.23
C ASP A 29 0.29 -31.62 13.38
N ALA A 30 -0.69 -30.98 14.02
CA ALA A 30 -1.98 -30.69 13.42
C ALA A 30 -1.93 -29.39 12.62
N LEU A 31 -2.54 -29.42 11.45
CA LEU A 31 -2.72 -28.26 10.59
C LEU A 31 -3.97 -27.48 11.03
N VAL A 32 -3.80 -26.22 11.34
CA VAL A 32 -4.89 -25.33 11.73
C VAL A 32 -5.08 -24.25 10.68
N LYS A 33 -6.26 -24.24 10.06
CA LYS A 33 -6.70 -23.14 9.19
C LYS A 33 -7.59 -22.23 10.03
N ASN A 34 -7.27 -20.95 10.03
CA ASN A 34 -8.00 -19.94 10.78
C ASN A 34 -8.56 -18.85 9.84
N SER A 35 -9.78 -18.41 10.10
CA SER A 35 -10.39 -17.23 9.48
C SER A 35 -10.48 -16.03 10.42
N LEU A 36 -10.17 -16.23 11.74
CA LEU A 36 -10.35 -15.23 12.78
C LEU A 36 -9.12 -14.38 13.02
N VAL A 37 -7.93 -14.97 12.97
CA VAL A 37 -6.68 -14.23 13.16
C VAL A 37 -6.01 -14.10 11.80
N ASP A 38 -5.99 -12.90 11.32
CA ASP A 38 -5.29 -12.57 10.08
C ASP A 38 -3.78 -12.50 10.34
N THR A 39 -3.15 -13.70 10.43
CA THR A 39 -1.67 -13.78 10.48
C THR A 39 -1.03 -13.06 9.32
N TYR A 40 -1.80 -12.85 8.24
CA TYR A 40 -1.39 -12.05 7.10
C TYR A 40 -1.15 -10.58 7.48
N ALA A 41 -1.96 -10.01 8.37
CA ALA A 41 -1.78 -8.63 8.83
C ALA A 41 -0.46 -8.47 9.63
N ASP A 42 -0.13 -9.41 10.51
CA ASP A 42 1.10 -9.39 11.30
C ASP A 42 2.34 -9.63 10.43
N ASP A 43 2.28 -10.59 9.52
CA ASP A 43 3.36 -10.88 8.59
C ASP A 43 3.59 -9.69 7.65
N LEU A 44 2.50 -9.08 7.16
CA LEU A 44 2.56 -7.90 6.32
C LEU A 44 3.10 -6.68 7.09
N ALA A 45 2.75 -6.52 8.36
CA ALA A 45 3.30 -5.45 9.21
C ALA A 45 4.82 -5.59 9.40
N ARG A 46 5.32 -6.83 9.57
CA ARG A 46 6.77 -7.10 9.61
C ARG A 46 7.45 -6.81 8.28
N ASP A 47 6.86 -7.27 7.19
CA ASP A 47 7.39 -7.04 5.84
C ASP A 47 7.44 -5.56 5.52
N ILE A 48 6.40 -4.79 5.87
CA ILE A 48 6.37 -3.34 5.71
C ILE A 48 7.48 -2.65 6.49
N ASN A 49 7.74 -3.06 7.73
CA ASN A 49 8.83 -2.49 8.52
C ASN A 49 10.20 -2.77 7.89
N ASN A 50 10.42 -3.98 7.39
CA ASN A 50 11.63 -4.34 6.67
C ASN A 50 11.77 -3.56 5.36
N ILE A 51 10.67 -3.40 4.61
CA ILE A 51 10.63 -2.60 3.37
C ILE A 51 10.92 -1.13 3.70
N LEU A 52 10.38 -0.57 4.78
CA LEU A 52 10.64 0.82 5.17
C LEU A 52 12.11 1.06 5.46
N ILE A 53 12.78 0.16 6.18
CA ILE A 53 14.22 0.24 6.43
C ILE A 53 15.01 0.18 5.12
N LEU A 54 14.65 -0.73 4.22
CA LEU A 54 15.27 -0.85 2.90
C LEU A 54 15.07 0.42 2.07
N VAL A 55 13.86 0.97 2.04
CA VAL A 55 13.52 2.21 1.33
C VAL A 55 14.34 3.38 1.87
N ILE A 56 14.44 3.53 3.19
CA ILE A 56 15.29 4.58 3.80
C ILE A 56 16.75 4.40 3.39
N GLY A 57 17.26 3.17 3.38
CA GLY A 57 18.62 2.88 2.91
C GLY A 57 18.84 3.28 1.45
N VAL A 58 17.92 2.91 0.57
CA VAL A 58 17.97 3.31 -0.85
C VAL A 58 17.89 4.84 -1.00
N ILE A 59 17.02 5.50 -0.25
CA ILE A 59 16.89 6.96 -0.24
C ILE A 59 18.22 7.62 0.13
N ILE A 60 18.87 7.16 1.20
CA ILE A 60 20.18 7.70 1.62
C ILE A 60 21.22 7.55 0.51
N ILE A 61 21.26 6.38 -0.14
CA ILE A 61 22.19 6.12 -1.24
C ILE A 61 21.90 7.08 -2.42
N VAL A 62 20.64 7.18 -2.85
CA VAL A 62 20.24 8.06 -3.94
C VAL A 62 20.56 9.51 -3.63
N LEU A 63 20.23 9.97 -2.41
CA LEU A 63 20.52 11.33 -1.98
C LEU A 63 22.05 11.59 -1.91
N ALA A 64 22.85 10.65 -1.46
CA ALA A 64 24.30 10.79 -1.44
C ALA A 64 24.89 10.95 -2.85
N PHE A 65 24.27 10.32 -3.87
CA PHE A 65 24.67 10.47 -5.27
C PHE A 65 24.15 11.75 -5.94
N THR A 66 22.94 12.18 -5.58
CA THR A 66 22.29 13.33 -6.25
C THR A 66 22.56 14.66 -5.57
N SER A 67 22.83 14.65 -4.27
CA SER A 67 23.16 15.85 -3.47
C SER A 67 24.58 16.31 -3.76
N LYS A 68 24.81 17.60 -3.61
CA LYS A 68 26.14 18.23 -3.76
C LYS A 68 26.94 18.32 -2.45
N SER A 69 26.35 17.89 -1.34
CA SER A 69 26.95 17.96 -0.02
C SER A 69 26.39 16.87 0.90
N PHE A 70 27.24 16.24 1.69
CA PHE A 70 26.80 15.25 2.68
C PHE A 70 25.92 15.87 3.78
N ALA A 71 26.15 17.14 4.15
CA ALA A 71 25.30 17.84 5.11
C ALA A 71 23.88 18.06 4.56
N GLU A 72 23.73 18.19 3.26
CA GLU A 72 22.43 18.32 2.58
C GLU A 72 21.58 17.05 2.73
N VAL A 73 22.22 15.86 2.70
CA VAL A 73 21.52 14.59 2.97
C VAL A 73 20.91 14.56 4.37
N ILE A 74 21.64 15.07 5.37
CA ILE A 74 21.15 15.18 6.74
C ILE A 74 19.97 16.14 6.82
N VAL A 75 20.03 17.28 6.14
CA VAL A 75 18.91 18.22 6.03
C VAL A 75 17.68 17.56 5.46
N PHE A 76 17.82 16.80 4.38
CA PHE A 76 16.71 16.06 3.76
C PHE A 76 16.10 15.04 4.72
N LEU A 77 16.92 14.24 5.41
CA LEU A 77 16.43 13.24 6.35
C LEU A 77 15.66 13.89 7.53
N LEU A 78 16.11 15.04 8.03
CA LEU A 78 15.39 15.78 9.06
C LEU A 78 14.04 16.29 8.56
N VAL A 79 13.98 16.84 7.34
CA VAL A 79 12.75 17.31 6.69
C VAL A 79 11.78 16.17 6.46
N PHE A 80 12.27 15.03 5.98
CA PHE A 80 11.42 13.86 5.71
C PHE A 80 10.91 13.22 7.00
N GLY A 81 11.77 13.11 8.02
CA GLY A 81 11.35 12.65 9.33
C GLY A 81 10.24 13.53 9.92
N ALA A 82 10.38 14.86 9.85
CA ALA A 82 9.35 15.80 10.30
C ALA A 82 8.05 15.64 9.49
N ALA A 83 8.15 15.48 8.17
CA ALA A 83 6.98 15.28 7.30
C ALA A 83 6.25 13.97 7.63
N ALA A 84 6.98 12.88 7.82
CA ALA A 84 6.41 11.59 8.21
C ALA A 84 5.72 11.65 9.57
N LEU A 85 6.37 12.25 10.58
CA LEU A 85 5.79 12.42 11.91
C LEU A 85 4.52 13.29 11.89
N LEU A 86 4.53 14.39 11.15
CA LEU A 86 3.35 15.25 10.99
C LEU A 86 2.21 14.48 10.32
N ASN A 87 2.51 13.72 9.28
CA ASN A 87 1.52 12.91 8.59
C ASN A 87 0.93 11.82 9.49
N MET A 88 1.78 11.07 10.19
CA MET A 88 1.32 10.01 11.11
C MET A 88 0.48 10.61 12.26
N GLY A 89 0.93 11.71 12.85
CA GLY A 89 0.20 12.38 13.92
C GLY A 89 -1.18 12.90 13.48
N THR A 90 -1.28 13.42 12.26
CA THR A 90 -2.56 13.90 11.71
C THR A 90 -3.49 12.79 11.21
N ASN A 91 -3.05 11.53 11.17
CA ASN A 91 -3.93 10.39 10.90
C ASN A 91 -5.04 10.24 11.95
N PHE A 92 -4.79 10.72 13.17
CA PHE A 92 -5.79 10.75 14.25
C PHE A 92 -7.12 11.40 13.84
N PHE A 93 -7.10 12.40 12.95
CA PHE A 93 -8.32 13.09 12.50
C PHE A 93 -9.23 12.21 11.62
N PHE A 94 -8.73 11.10 11.08
CA PHE A 94 -9.52 10.18 10.26
C PHE A 94 -10.14 9.03 11.08
N GLY A 95 -9.84 8.94 12.38
CA GLY A 95 -10.30 7.87 13.26
C GLY A 95 -9.61 6.55 12.92
N THR A 96 -10.28 5.68 12.18
CA THR A 96 -9.70 4.40 11.74
C THR A 96 -9.24 4.47 10.29
N ILE A 97 -8.01 4.10 10.02
CA ILE A 97 -7.44 3.98 8.67
C ILE A 97 -6.96 2.56 8.44
N SER A 98 -7.05 2.09 7.19
CA SER A 98 -6.50 0.78 6.83
C SER A 98 -4.99 0.76 7.05
N PHE A 99 -4.48 -0.36 7.59
CA PHE A 99 -3.04 -0.54 7.76
C PHE A 99 -2.29 -0.51 6.42
N ILE A 100 -2.92 -0.97 5.33
CA ILE A 100 -2.38 -0.88 3.97
C ILE A 100 -2.22 0.59 3.57
N SER A 101 -3.25 1.41 3.79
CA SER A 101 -3.22 2.84 3.48
C SER A 101 -2.12 3.55 4.27
N ASN A 102 -1.97 3.24 5.56
CA ASN A 102 -0.94 3.83 6.39
C ASN A 102 0.47 3.47 5.90
N SER A 103 0.70 2.24 5.53
CA SER A 103 2.01 1.72 5.10
C SER A 103 2.43 2.26 3.75
N VAL A 104 1.53 2.19 2.77
CA VAL A 104 1.77 2.74 1.42
C VAL A 104 1.96 4.25 1.48
N CYS A 105 1.20 4.92 2.36
CA CYS A 105 1.28 6.36 2.56
C CYS A 105 2.69 6.81 2.98
N VAL A 106 3.31 6.17 3.97
CA VAL A 106 4.65 6.55 4.44
C VAL A 106 5.69 6.39 3.33
N ILE A 107 5.65 5.27 2.60
CA ILE A 107 6.61 4.99 1.52
C ILE A 107 6.45 6.01 0.38
N LEU A 108 5.22 6.23 -0.08
CA LEU A 108 4.94 7.18 -1.15
C LEU A 108 5.24 8.62 -0.75
N GLN A 109 4.94 8.97 0.49
CA GLN A 109 5.26 10.29 1.04
C GLN A 109 6.76 10.57 1.01
N LEU A 110 7.59 9.61 1.45
CA LEU A 110 9.05 9.75 1.42
C LEU A 110 9.54 9.94 -0.02
N ALA A 111 9.03 9.15 -0.96
CA ALA A 111 9.43 9.25 -2.37
C ALA A 111 9.08 10.62 -2.98
N LEU A 112 7.89 11.15 -2.73
CA LEU A 112 7.47 12.45 -3.26
C LEU A 112 8.13 13.64 -2.53
N ALA A 113 8.36 13.52 -1.24
CA ALA A 113 9.05 14.57 -0.46
C ALA A 113 10.48 14.81 -0.95
N ILE A 114 11.15 13.75 -1.42
CA ILE A 114 12.51 13.84 -2.01
C ILE A 114 12.51 14.76 -3.21
N ASP A 115 11.57 14.59 -4.12
CA ASP A 115 11.50 15.39 -5.35
C ASP A 115 11.34 16.87 -5.03
N TYR A 116 10.47 17.21 -4.08
CA TYR A 116 10.25 18.60 -3.65
C TYR A 116 11.50 19.20 -2.98
N ALA A 117 12.16 18.42 -2.13
CA ALA A 117 13.36 18.86 -1.45
C ALA A 117 14.53 19.08 -2.43
N ILE A 118 14.70 18.17 -3.40
CA ILE A 118 15.74 18.30 -4.44
C ILE A 118 15.50 19.53 -5.30
N ILE A 119 14.25 19.79 -5.73
CA ILE A 119 13.92 20.98 -6.53
C ILE A 119 14.32 22.25 -5.78
N LEU A 120 13.90 22.38 -4.51
CA LEU A 120 14.22 23.57 -3.70
C LEU A 120 15.74 23.70 -3.47
N SER A 121 16.42 22.61 -3.16
CA SER A 121 17.86 22.63 -2.93
C SER A 121 18.65 22.97 -4.19
N HIS A 122 18.29 22.44 -5.33
CA HIS A 122 18.93 22.79 -6.61
C HIS A 122 18.71 24.26 -6.97
N ARG A 123 17.49 24.80 -6.77
CA ARG A 123 17.23 26.25 -6.97
C ARG A 123 18.07 27.10 -6.04
N PHE A 124 18.17 26.69 -4.76
CA PHE A 124 19.04 27.37 -3.81
C PHE A 124 20.52 27.37 -4.23
N ALA A 125 21.01 26.21 -4.66
CA ALA A 125 22.39 26.11 -5.15
C ALA A 125 22.65 26.97 -6.40
N GLU A 126 21.68 27.05 -7.33
CA GLU A 126 21.76 27.90 -8.53
C GLU A 126 21.84 29.38 -8.16
N GLU A 127 20.96 29.86 -7.27
CA GLU A 127 20.94 31.28 -6.87
C GLU A 127 22.18 31.64 -6.06
N LYS A 128 22.67 30.75 -5.24
CA LYS A 128 23.94 30.93 -4.50
C LYS A 128 25.15 30.98 -5.46
N ALA A 129 25.16 30.18 -6.52
CA ALA A 129 26.21 30.21 -7.54
C ALA A 129 26.22 31.53 -8.34
N ARG A 130 25.12 32.27 -8.36
CA ARG A 130 25.02 33.62 -8.94
C ARG A 130 25.62 34.72 -8.04
N GLY A 131 26.07 34.36 -6.84
CA GLY A 131 26.71 35.28 -5.90
C GLY A 131 25.77 35.95 -4.90
N LEU A 132 24.52 35.51 -4.79
CA LEU A 132 23.56 36.02 -3.80
C LEU A 132 23.94 35.56 -2.39
N ALA A 133 23.68 36.40 -1.40
CA ALA A 133 23.80 36.03 0.00
C ALA A 133 22.84 34.86 0.33
N PRO A 134 23.16 33.93 1.25
CA PRO A 134 22.39 32.75 1.51
C PRO A 134 20.89 32.99 1.76
N LYS A 135 20.55 34.06 2.46
CA LYS A 135 19.15 34.46 2.75
C LYS A 135 18.42 34.92 1.49
N GLU A 136 19.08 35.74 0.66
CA GLU A 136 18.53 36.25 -0.59
C GLU A 136 18.39 35.12 -1.62
N ALA A 137 19.44 34.27 -1.73
CA ALA A 137 19.43 33.11 -2.59
C ALA A 137 18.26 32.16 -2.25
N LEU A 138 17.98 31.95 -0.96
CA LEU A 138 16.89 31.09 -0.55
C LEU A 138 15.51 31.72 -0.81
N THR A 139 15.36 33.04 -0.64
CA THR A 139 14.11 33.73 -0.97
C THR A 139 13.81 33.63 -2.46
N GLU A 140 14.81 33.83 -3.31
CA GLU A 140 14.67 33.70 -4.75
C GLU A 140 14.42 32.25 -5.18
N ALA A 141 15.10 31.29 -4.56
CA ALA A 141 14.88 29.88 -4.78
C ALA A 141 13.44 29.44 -4.43
N LEU A 142 12.91 29.90 -3.30
CA LEU A 142 11.53 29.64 -2.89
C LEU A 142 10.52 30.23 -3.90
N SER A 143 10.73 31.45 -4.33
CA SER A 143 9.81 32.10 -5.30
C SER A 143 9.70 31.32 -6.61
N LYS A 144 10.77 30.63 -7.03
CA LYS A 144 10.82 29.80 -8.22
C LYS A 144 10.34 28.37 -7.98
N ALA A 145 10.71 27.77 -6.83
CA ALA A 145 10.38 26.39 -6.50
C ALA A 145 8.89 26.21 -6.12
N ILE A 146 8.28 27.17 -5.44
CA ILE A 146 6.88 27.06 -4.99
C ILE A 146 5.90 26.82 -6.15
N PRO A 147 5.88 27.59 -7.24
CA PRO A 147 4.97 27.33 -8.36
C PRO A 147 5.22 25.99 -9.03
N GLU A 148 6.48 25.58 -9.16
CA GLU A 148 6.89 24.32 -9.78
C GLU A 148 6.42 23.10 -8.94
N ILE A 149 6.71 23.10 -7.64
CA ILE A 149 6.30 22.06 -6.72
C ILE A 149 4.78 22.03 -6.56
N PHE A 150 4.14 23.19 -6.41
CA PHE A 150 2.69 23.30 -6.22
C PHE A 150 1.93 22.76 -7.44
N GLY A 151 2.35 23.11 -8.66
CA GLY A 151 1.72 22.62 -9.89
C GLY A 151 1.81 21.09 -10.02
N SER A 152 2.97 20.51 -9.74
CA SER A 152 3.17 19.07 -9.75
C SER A 152 2.35 18.38 -8.64
N SER A 153 2.41 18.90 -7.42
CA SER A 153 1.68 18.34 -6.28
C SER A 153 0.16 18.38 -6.47
N LEU A 154 -0.37 19.48 -7.03
CA LEU A 154 -1.81 19.62 -7.27
C LEU A 154 -2.32 18.55 -8.25
N THR A 155 -1.56 18.24 -9.29
CA THR A 155 -1.90 17.18 -10.23
C THR A 155 -1.97 15.81 -9.52
N THR A 156 -0.96 15.51 -8.70
CA THR A 156 -0.92 14.25 -7.94
C THR A 156 -2.04 14.16 -6.90
N ILE A 157 -2.28 15.24 -6.14
CA ILE A 157 -3.39 15.32 -5.18
C ILE A 157 -4.73 15.11 -5.88
N SER A 158 -4.96 15.74 -7.03
CA SER A 158 -6.20 15.57 -7.80
C SER A 158 -6.41 14.12 -8.24
N GLY A 159 -5.35 13.44 -8.70
CA GLY A 159 -5.41 12.03 -9.06
C GLY A 159 -5.72 11.13 -7.85
N LEU A 160 -5.14 11.42 -6.69
CA LEU A 160 -5.41 10.67 -5.45
C LEU A 160 -6.83 10.93 -4.93
N LEU A 161 -7.29 12.18 -4.98
CA LEU A 161 -8.67 12.52 -4.61
C LEU A 161 -9.70 11.86 -5.53
N ALA A 162 -9.37 11.57 -6.79
CA ALA A 162 -10.25 10.81 -7.67
C ALA A 162 -10.53 9.39 -7.15
N LEU A 163 -9.60 8.79 -6.36
CA LEU A 163 -9.84 7.50 -5.69
C LEU A 163 -10.98 7.58 -4.67
N CYS A 164 -11.26 8.75 -4.12
CA CYS A 164 -12.38 8.94 -3.19
C CYS A 164 -13.75 8.71 -3.86
N CYS A 165 -13.82 8.75 -5.20
CA CYS A 165 -15.04 8.46 -5.97
C CYS A 165 -15.26 6.95 -6.15
N MET A 166 -14.33 6.10 -5.71
CA MET A 166 -14.51 4.64 -5.78
C MET A 166 -15.58 4.17 -4.80
N THR A 167 -16.33 3.14 -5.19
CA THR A 167 -17.27 2.45 -4.28
C THR A 167 -16.55 1.60 -3.24
N LEU A 168 -15.31 1.20 -3.51
CA LEU A 168 -14.50 0.40 -2.60
C LEU A 168 -13.94 1.30 -1.48
N LYS A 169 -14.29 0.99 -0.23
CA LYS A 169 -13.89 1.76 0.96
C LYS A 169 -12.37 1.92 1.08
N LEU A 170 -11.60 0.89 0.68
CA LEU A 170 -10.14 0.94 0.68
C LEU A 170 -9.60 2.04 -0.27
N GLY A 171 -10.21 2.22 -1.45
CA GLY A 171 -9.82 3.27 -2.38
C GLY A 171 -10.09 4.67 -1.84
N GLN A 172 -11.21 4.87 -1.15
CA GLN A 172 -11.55 6.14 -0.50
C GLN A 172 -10.55 6.47 0.61
N ASP A 173 -10.23 5.50 1.46
CA ASP A 173 -9.27 5.64 2.55
C ASP A 173 -7.88 5.99 2.02
N MET A 174 -7.38 5.21 1.06
CA MET A 174 -6.08 5.48 0.42
C MET A 174 -6.04 6.86 -0.24
N GLY A 175 -7.10 7.24 -0.95
CA GLY A 175 -7.16 8.54 -1.63
C GLY A 175 -6.99 9.72 -0.67
N LEU A 176 -7.71 9.71 0.43
CA LEU A 176 -7.65 10.78 1.44
C LEU A 176 -6.30 10.79 2.19
N VAL A 177 -5.85 9.63 2.68
CA VAL A 177 -4.63 9.53 3.47
C VAL A 177 -3.40 9.92 2.65
N LEU A 178 -3.32 9.47 1.38
CA LEU A 178 -2.22 9.79 0.47
C LEU A 178 -2.26 11.27 0.03
N ALA A 179 -3.43 11.82 -0.30
CA ALA A 179 -3.55 13.23 -0.65
C ALA A 179 -3.11 14.14 0.51
N LYS A 180 -3.54 13.82 1.74
CA LYS A 180 -3.09 14.53 2.96
C LYS A 180 -1.57 14.44 3.13
N SER A 181 -0.96 13.28 2.90
CA SER A 181 0.49 13.09 3.07
C SER A 181 1.30 14.00 2.15
N ILE A 182 0.84 14.20 0.92
CA ILE A 182 1.48 15.11 -0.04
C ILE A 182 1.37 16.56 0.46
N VAL A 183 0.20 16.97 0.95
CA VAL A 183 0.03 18.30 1.54
C VAL A 183 0.97 18.51 2.73
N CYS A 184 1.08 17.54 3.63
CA CYS A 184 2.01 17.59 4.76
C CYS A 184 3.46 17.73 4.28
N SER A 185 3.89 16.96 3.29
CA SER A 185 5.25 17.03 2.74
C SER A 185 5.53 18.38 2.11
N MET A 186 4.59 18.89 1.31
CA MET A 186 4.70 20.20 0.67
C MET A 186 4.83 21.32 1.72
N LEU A 187 4.01 21.32 2.77
CA LEU A 187 4.06 22.30 3.86
C LEU A 187 5.41 22.24 4.58
N ILE A 188 5.90 21.05 4.91
CA ILE A 188 7.19 20.92 5.60
C ILE A 188 8.34 21.40 4.71
N VAL A 189 8.33 21.09 3.42
CA VAL A 189 9.34 21.56 2.48
C VAL A 189 9.30 23.08 2.32
N PHE A 190 8.15 23.71 2.32
CA PHE A 190 8.06 25.17 2.19
C PHE A 190 8.34 25.93 3.48
N LEU A 191 8.02 25.38 4.64
CA LEU A 191 8.12 26.09 5.92
C LEU A 191 9.36 25.69 6.72
N LEU A 192 9.63 24.41 6.85
CA LEU A 192 10.71 23.92 7.72
C LEU A 192 12.05 23.85 6.98
N MET A 193 12.06 23.32 5.75
CA MET A 193 13.30 23.09 5.01
C MET A 193 14.11 24.37 4.78
N PRO A 194 13.54 25.54 4.44
CA PRO A 194 14.31 26.77 4.29
C PRO A 194 15.05 27.17 5.56
N SER A 195 14.40 27.01 6.71
CA SER A 195 15.02 27.34 8.01
C SER A 195 16.19 26.41 8.31
N ILE A 196 16.03 25.10 8.03
CA ILE A 196 17.10 24.11 8.23
C ILE A 196 18.25 24.35 7.25
N ILE A 197 17.98 24.65 5.98
CA ILE A 197 19.03 24.97 4.99
C ILE A 197 19.88 26.15 5.46
N LEU A 198 19.25 27.25 5.96
CA LEU A 198 19.98 28.42 6.46
C LEU A 198 20.85 28.07 7.68
N LEU A 199 20.30 27.25 8.60
CA LEU A 199 21.03 26.81 9.80
C LEU A 199 22.26 25.98 9.43
N PHE A 200 22.13 25.11 8.43
CA PHE A 200 23.16 24.18 7.98
C PHE A 200 24.02 24.72 6.83
N THR A 201 23.82 25.96 6.36
CA THR A 201 24.54 26.53 5.19
C THR A 201 26.04 26.37 5.30
N LYS A 202 26.63 26.70 6.48
CA LYS A 202 28.09 26.56 6.70
C LYS A 202 28.56 25.09 6.61
N ALA A 203 27.77 24.15 7.09
CA ALA A 203 28.07 22.73 7.01
C ALA A 203 27.94 22.22 5.56
N ILE A 204 26.90 22.66 4.83
CA ILE A 204 26.70 22.38 3.41
C ILE A 204 27.91 22.82 2.59
N ASP A 205 28.39 24.04 2.81
CA ASP A 205 29.54 24.56 2.12
C ASP A 205 30.84 23.79 2.43
N LYS A 206 31.05 23.44 3.70
CA LYS A 206 32.22 22.70 4.15
C LYS A 206 32.27 21.25 3.64
N THR A 207 31.12 20.61 3.48
CA THR A 207 31.01 19.21 3.04
C THR A 207 30.66 19.07 1.56
N SER A 208 30.71 20.17 0.80
CA SER A 208 30.46 20.17 -0.64
C SER A 208 31.50 19.32 -1.37
N HIS A 209 30.99 18.49 -2.28
CA HIS A 209 31.80 17.62 -3.13
C HIS A 209 31.42 17.80 -4.61
N ARG A 210 32.25 17.26 -5.49
CA ARG A 210 32.03 17.32 -6.94
C ARG A 210 30.80 16.48 -7.29
N ASP A 211 29.99 16.97 -8.24
CA ASP A 211 28.83 16.25 -8.77
C ASP A 211 29.23 14.83 -9.22
N PHE A 212 28.60 13.80 -8.66
CA PHE A 212 28.82 12.41 -9.07
C PHE A 212 28.11 12.09 -10.38
N VAL A 213 27.01 12.81 -10.68
CA VAL A 213 26.24 12.62 -11.91
C VAL A 213 26.91 13.37 -13.06
N PRO A 214 27.50 12.69 -14.05
CA PRO A 214 28.16 13.36 -15.18
C PRO A 214 27.12 14.03 -16.06
N LYS A 215 27.51 15.17 -16.66
CA LYS A 215 26.68 15.84 -17.68
C LYS A 215 26.60 14.96 -18.92
N ILE A 216 25.47 14.31 -19.15
CA ILE A 216 25.25 13.37 -20.25
C ILE A 216 24.89 14.15 -21.53
N THR A 217 25.82 14.97 -22.02
CA THR A 217 25.64 15.76 -23.24
C THR A 217 25.56 14.90 -24.50
N PHE A 218 26.17 13.72 -24.49
CA PHE A 218 26.09 12.76 -25.60
C PHE A 218 24.68 12.27 -25.82
N PHE A 219 23.96 11.91 -24.76
CA PHE A 219 22.57 11.46 -24.82
C PHE A 219 21.65 12.56 -25.37
N SER A 220 21.78 13.78 -24.87
CA SER A 220 20.97 14.93 -25.34
C SER A 220 21.17 15.18 -26.82
N LYS A 221 22.43 15.14 -27.31
CA LYS A 221 22.72 15.29 -28.74
C LYS A 221 22.15 14.13 -29.56
N GLY A 222 22.20 12.89 -29.06
CA GLY A 222 21.62 11.72 -29.72
C GLY A 222 20.09 11.82 -29.85
N VAL A 223 19.41 12.20 -28.78
CA VAL A 223 17.94 12.42 -28.82
C VAL A 223 17.55 13.53 -29.80
N LEU A 224 18.26 14.66 -29.80
CA LEU A 224 18.01 15.74 -30.72
C LEU A 224 18.25 15.33 -32.19
N LYS A 225 19.25 14.50 -32.48
CA LYS A 225 19.51 13.97 -33.80
C LYS A 225 18.38 13.05 -34.29
N LEU A 226 17.81 12.28 -33.38
CA LEU A 226 16.75 11.29 -33.65
C LEU A 226 15.33 11.84 -33.41
N LYS A 227 15.18 13.14 -33.19
CA LYS A 227 13.90 13.80 -32.81
C LYS A 227 12.70 13.47 -33.70
N HIS A 228 12.92 13.18 -34.96
CA HIS A 228 11.85 12.83 -35.90
C HIS A 228 11.50 11.33 -35.90
N ILE A 229 12.43 10.47 -35.51
CA ILE A 229 12.24 9.01 -35.51
C ILE A 229 11.68 8.52 -34.15
N ILE A 230 12.15 9.11 -33.05
CA ILE A 230 11.76 8.72 -31.69
C ILE A 230 10.23 8.70 -31.47
N PRO A 231 9.45 9.75 -31.90
CA PRO A 231 8.00 9.73 -31.71
C PRO A 231 7.31 8.55 -32.40
N PHE A 232 7.76 8.16 -33.60
CA PHE A 232 7.19 7.00 -34.31
C PHE A 232 7.49 5.68 -33.60
N ILE A 233 8.71 5.54 -33.05
CA ILE A 233 9.06 4.36 -32.23
C ILE A 233 8.16 4.29 -31.00
N PHE A 234 7.93 5.42 -30.31
CA PHE A 234 7.05 5.45 -29.15
C PHE A 234 5.60 5.15 -29.48
N VAL A 235 5.07 5.66 -30.59
CA VAL A 235 3.72 5.30 -31.05
C VAL A 235 3.60 3.81 -31.31
N ALA A 236 4.60 3.19 -31.96
CA ALA A 236 4.62 1.76 -32.17
C ALA A 236 4.66 0.97 -30.84
N LEU A 237 5.52 1.40 -29.89
CA LEU A 237 5.60 0.78 -28.55
C LEU A 237 4.28 0.90 -27.78
N VAL A 238 3.61 2.06 -27.84
CA VAL A 238 2.30 2.27 -27.21
C VAL A 238 1.25 1.36 -27.85
N GLY A 239 1.25 1.21 -29.18
CA GLY A 239 0.35 0.28 -29.88
C GLY A 239 0.55 -1.17 -29.47
N VAL A 240 1.80 -1.61 -29.37
CA VAL A 240 2.15 -2.96 -28.87
C VAL A 240 1.73 -3.13 -27.40
N GLY A 241 1.98 -2.13 -26.56
CA GLY A 241 1.57 -2.13 -25.14
C GLY A 241 0.05 -2.21 -24.99
N ALA A 242 -0.70 -1.45 -25.78
CA ALA A 242 -2.16 -1.49 -25.78
C ALA A 242 -2.69 -2.88 -26.20
N TYR A 243 -2.10 -3.49 -27.24
CA TYR A 243 -2.48 -4.84 -27.67
C TYR A 243 -2.29 -5.88 -26.56
N PHE A 244 -1.14 -5.87 -25.87
CA PHE A 244 -0.91 -6.80 -24.76
C PHE A 244 -1.80 -6.50 -23.55
N SER A 245 -2.10 -5.22 -23.28
CA SER A 245 -3.00 -4.82 -22.20
C SER A 245 -4.43 -5.34 -22.40
N MET A 246 -4.92 -5.39 -23.63
CA MET A 246 -6.26 -5.94 -23.94
C MET A 246 -6.36 -7.46 -23.72
N ASN A 247 -5.24 -8.17 -23.77
CA ASN A 247 -5.18 -9.61 -23.56
C ASN A 247 -4.75 -10.00 -22.14
N LEU A 248 -4.65 -9.03 -21.21
CA LEU A 248 -4.28 -9.29 -19.82
C LEU A 248 -5.49 -9.80 -19.04
N SER A 249 -5.34 -10.95 -18.40
CA SER A 249 -6.34 -11.47 -17.48
C SER A 249 -6.09 -10.94 -16.08
N TYR A 250 -7.13 -10.34 -15.46
CA TYR A 250 -7.06 -9.82 -14.10
C TYR A 250 -7.54 -10.89 -13.13
N SER A 251 -6.79 -11.10 -12.05
CA SER A 251 -7.23 -11.95 -10.96
C SER A 251 -7.92 -11.08 -9.89
N TYR A 252 -9.18 -11.37 -9.63
CA TYR A 252 -10.01 -10.64 -8.64
C TYR A 252 -10.12 -11.40 -7.31
N ALA A 253 -9.68 -12.65 -7.26
CA ALA A 253 -9.76 -13.45 -6.06
C ALA A 253 -8.58 -13.17 -5.15
N GLN A 254 -8.85 -12.93 -3.87
CA GLN A 254 -7.81 -12.76 -2.84
C GLN A 254 -6.91 -14.00 -2.71
N SER A 255 -7.47 -15.19 -2.98
CA SER A 255 -6.73 -16.46 -3.02
C SER A 255 -5.72 -16.59 -4.17
N ALA A 256 -5.82 -15.73 -5.20
CA ALA A 256 -4.89 -15.74 -6.34
C ALA A 256 -3.67 -14.81 -6.09
N ILE A 257 -3.67 -14.03 -5.01
CA ILE A 257 -2.52 -13.27 -4.56
C ILE A 257 -1.61 -14.24 -3.80
N SER A 258 -0.76 -14.96 -4.54
CA SER A 258 0.23 -15.84 -3.93
C SER A 258 1.39 -15.00 -3.38
N THR A 259 1.78 -15.28 -2.15
CA THR A 259 2.99 -14.71 -1.57
C THR A 259 4.21 -15.52 -2.01
N SER A 260 5.35 -14.87 -2.21
CA SER A 260 6.61 -15.55 -2.54
C SER A 260 7.14 -16.43 -1.41
N LYS A 261 6.68 -16.19 -0.20
CA LYS A 261 6.98 -17.00 1.00
C LYS A 261 5.64 -17.36 1.66
N PRO A 262 5.12 -18.57 1.45
CA PRO A 262 3.88 -18.98 2.08
C PRO A 262 4.04 -19.04 3.59
N THR A 263 3.10 -18.44 4.32
CA THR A 263 3.02 -18.54 5.79
C THR A 263 2.61 -19.94 6.21
N GLU A 264 2.84 -20.31 7.47
CA GLU A 264 2.40 -21.61 8.01
C GLU A 264 0.89 -21.81 7.83
N SER A 265 0.09 -20.77 8.00
CA SER A 265 -1.36 -20.78 7.78
C SER A 265 -1.72 -21.02 6.29
N MET A 266 -0.96 -20.44 5.36
CA MET A 266 -1.18 -20.68 3.93
C MET A 266 -0.78 -22.09 3.52
N ILE A 267 0.32 -22.63 4.06
CA ILE A 267 0.73 -24.01 3.87
C ILE A 267 -0.35 -24.97 4.40
N ALA A 268 -0.81 -24.74 5.63
CA ALA A 268 -1.89 -25.50 6.24
C ALA A 268 -3.17 -25.43 5.40
N SER A 269 -3.56 -24.23 4.94
CA SER A 269 -4.72 -24.03 4.08
C SER A 269 -4.61 -24.76 2.75
N SER A 270 -3.41 -24.76 2.12
CA SER A 270 -3.20 -25.47 0.86
C SER A 270 -3.27 -27.00 1.01
N GLN A 271 -2.68 -27.54 2.08
CA GLN A 271 -2.72 -28.96 2.38
C GLN A 271 -4.13 -29.43 2.77
N ILE A 272 -4.85 -28.66 3.59
CA ILE A 272 -6.25 -28.93 3.92
C ILE A 272 -7.11 -28.92 2.63
N LYS A 273 -6.87 -27.96 1.72
CA LYS A 273 -7.57 -27.87 0.46
C LYS A 273 -7.24 -29.05 -0.48
N GLU A 274 -6.02 -29.53 -0.47
CA GLU A 274 -5.60 -30.70 -1.26
C GLU A 274 -6.28 -31.98 -0.76
N ILE A 275 -6.37 -32.17 0.57
CA ILE A 275 -6.95 -33.38 1.18
C ILE A 275 -8.49 -33.37 1.14
N PHE A 276 -9.11 -32.24 1.46
CA PHE A 276 -10.57 -32.13 1.64
C PHE A 276 -11.29 -31.43 0.46
N GLY A 277 -10.55 -30.98 -0.55
CA GLY A 277 -11.08 -30.16 -1.64
C GLY A 277 -11.37 -28.70 -1.22
N SER A 278 -11.69 -27.86 -2.18
CA SER A 278 -12.15 -26.48 -1.91
C SER A 278 -13.67 -26.47 -1.88
N LYS A 279 -14.24 -26.15 -0.72
CA LYS A 279 -15.68 -25.90 -0.59
C LYS A 279 -15.93 -24.40 -0.55
N ASN A 280 -16.75 -23.88 -1.45
CA ASN A 280 -17.26 -22.53 -1.39
C ASN A 280 -18.62 -22.58 -0.72
N GLN A 281 -18.82 -21.80 0.35
CA GLN A 281 -20.10 -21.71 1.03
C GLN A 281 -20.87 -20.49 0.53
N PHE A 282 -22.12 -20.70 0.20
CA PHE A 282 -23.08 -19.66 -0.10
C PHE A 282 -24.18 -19.71 0.95
N VAL A 283 -24.58 -18.55 1.44
CA VAL A 283 -25.72 -18.41 2.36
C VAL A 283 -26.85 -17.74 1.60
N ILE A 284 -27.98 -18.42 1.51
CA ILE A 284 -29.19 -17.90 0.90
C ILE A 284 -30.17 -17.58 2.03
N LEU A 285 -30.61 -16.32 2.11
CA LEU A 285 -31.62 -15.90 3.04
C LEU A 285 -33.01 -16.08 2.39
N VAL A 286 -33.85 -16.89 3.00
CA VAL A 286 -35.25 -17.09 2.61
C VAL A 286 -36.17 -16.48 3.66
N PRO A 287 -37.40 -16.03 3.28
CA PRO A 287 -38.37 -15.53 4.25
C PRO A 287 -38.70 -16.63 5.28
N ALA A 288 -38.77 -16.24 6.56
CA ALA A 288 -39.07 -17.18 7.63
C ALA A 288 -40.55 -17.64 7.57
N GLY A 289 -40.78 -18.93 7.76
CA GLY A 289 -42.11 -19.50 7.98
C GLY A 289 -42.71 -20.30 6.81
N ASP A 290 -42.10 -20.29 5.63
CA ASP A 290 -42.51 -21.12 4.51
C ASP A 290 -41.51 -22.24 4.23
N TYR A 291 -41.57 -23.29 5.05
CA TYR A 291 -40.69 -24.45 4.91
C TYR A 291 -40.97 -25.31 3.67
N GLN A 292 -42.16 -25.15 3.07
CA GLN A 292 -42.50 -25.86 1.82
C GLN A 292 -41.79 -25.24 0.62
N GLU A 293 -41.77 -23.91 0.52
CA GLU A 293 -41.01 -23.22 -0.52
C GLU A 293 -39.50 -23.44 -0.34
N GLU A 294 -38.99 -23.40 0.92
CA GLU A 294 -37.59 -23.73 1.22
C GLU A 294 -37.23 -25.12 0.71
N LYS A 295 -38.06 -26.13 0.92
CA LYS A 295 -37.86 -27.49 0.46
C LYS A 295 -37.78 -27.58 -1.06
N GLN A 296 -38.65 -26.86 -1.78
CA GLN A 296 -38.59 -26.80 -3.25
C GLN A 296 -37.29 -26.19 -3.76
N VAL A 297 -36.80 -25.12 -3.12
CA VAL A 297 -35.49 -24.52 -3.46
C VAL A 297 -34.35 -25.50 -3.21
N VAL A 298 -34.43 -26.25 -2.11
CA VAL A 298 -33.42 -27.28 -1.80
C VAL A 298 -33.41 -28.41 -2.84
N GLU A 299 -34.58 -28.88 -3.25
CA GLU A 299 -34.70 -29.91 -4.29
C GLU A 299 -34.16 -29.42 -5.62
N TYR A 300 -34.48 -28.18 -6.02
CA TYR A 300 -33.96 -27.57 -7.23
C TYR A 300 -32.43 -27.45 -7.20
N LEU A 301 -31.85 -27.02 -6.07
CA LEU A 301 -30.42 -26.89 -5.93
C LEU A 301 -29.69 -28.24 -5.86
N LYS A 302 -30.33 -29.31 -5.36
CA LYS A 302 -29.79 -30.67 -5.36
C LYS A 302 -29.71 -31.30 -6.75
N GLU A 303 -30.59 -30.89 -7.65
CA GLU A 303 -30.53 -31.35 -9.05
C GLU A 303 -29.36 -30.76 -9.82
N GLU A 304 -28.79 -29.63 -9.33
CA GLU A 304 -27.63 -29.01 -9.95
C GLU A 304 -26.33 -29.74 -9.55
N ASN A 305 -25.62 -30.29 -10.52
CA ASN A 305 -24.38 -31.04 -10.32
C ASN A 305 -23.21 -30.23 -9.70
N LEU A 306 -23.41 -28.94 -9.49
CA LEU A 306 -22.38 -28.04 -8.93
C LEU A 306 -22.54 -27.88 -7.40
N VAL A 307 -23.63 -28.33 -6.79
CA VAL A 307 -23.89 -28.24 -5.36
C VAL A 307 -23.57 -29.57 -4.70
N SER A 308 -22.60 -29.57 -3.78
CA SER A 308 -22.14 -30.78 -3.10
C SER A 308 -22.90 -31.09 -1.83
N ASP A 309 -23.39 -30.07 -1.11
CA ASP A 309 -24.11 -30.21 0.16
C ASP A 309 -24.93 -28.96 0.44
N ILE A 310 -26.13 -29.15 1.01
CA ILE A 310 -27.05 -28.09 1.39
C ILE A 310 -27.49 -28.33 2.83
N THR A 311 -27.27 -27.34 3.68
CA THR A 311 -27.74 -27.35 5.08
C THR A 311 -28.79 -26.26 5.27
N CYS A 312 -30.00 -26.64 5.62
CA CYS A 312 -31.12 -25.74 5.91
C CYS A 312 -32.07 -26.33 6.95
N ILE A 313 -32.97 -25.55 7.48
CA ILE A 313 -33.93 -26.01 8.53
C ILE A 313 -34.76 -27.14 8.01
N SER A 314 -35.22 -27.10 6.76
CA SER A 314 -36.09 -28.10 6.14
C SER A 314 -35.40 -29.45 5.84
N ASN A 315 -34.08 -29.56 5.91
CA ASN A 315 -33.37 -30.81 5.66
C ASN A 315 -32.45 -31.25 6.82
N VAL A 316 -32.48 -30.56 7.96
CA VAL A 316 -31.75 -30.98 9.16
C VAL A 316 -32.56 -32.04 9.91
N GLU A 317 -31.98 -33.22 10.05
CA GLU A 317 -32.54 -34.28 10.89
C GLU A 317 -31.89 -34.19 12.27
N ILE A 318 -32.69 -33.95 13.31
CA ILE A 318 -32.26 -33.93 14.70
C ILE A 318 -32.60 -35.26 15.35
N THR A 319 -31.62 -36.06 15.67
CA THR A 319 -31.79 -37.31 16.43
C THR A 319 -31.62 -37.05 17.90
N SER A 320 -32.67 -37.20 18.69
CA SER A 320 -32.66 -37.15 20.14
C SER A 320 -33.31 -38.41 20.70
N ASN A 321 -32.62 -39.11 21.62
CA ASN A 321 -33.13 -40.35 22.24
C ASN A 321 -33.53 -41.45 21.24
N ASN A 322 -32.75 -41.68 20.19
CA ASN A 322 -33.07 -42.62 19.10
C ASN A 322 -34.34 -42.28 18.27
N ILE A 323 -34.89 -41.09 18.39
CA ILE A 323 -35.95 -40.59 17.55
C ILE A 323 -35.42 -39.51 16.65
N THR A 324 -35.57 -39.67 15.35
CA THR A 324 -35.15 -38.69 14.34
C THR A 324 -36.33 -37.76 14.04
N TYR A 325 -36.14 -36.47 14.24
CA TYR A 325 -37.11 -35.44 13.88
C TYR A 325 -36.65 -34.78 12.58
N SER A 326 -37.49 -34.74 11.57
CA SER A 326 -37.35 -33.92 10.38
C SER A 326 -38.51 -32.92 10.35
N LEU A 327 -38.21 -31.66 10.02
CA LEU A 327 -39.21 -30.63 9.78
C LEU A 327 -39.83 -30.78 8.41
#